data_94ad08f277e890b161f9c29799929b59
#
_entry.id   94ad08f277e890b161f9c29799929b59
#
_cell.length_a   1.000
_cell.length_b   1.000
_cell.length_c   1.000
_cell.angle_alpha   90.00
_cell.angle_beta   90.00
_cell.angle_gamma   90.00
#
_symmetry.space_group_name_H-M   'P 1'
#
loop_
_entity.id
_entity.type
_entity.pdbx_description
1 polymer ?
#
loop_
_entity_poly.entity_id
_entity_poly.type
_entity_poly.pdbx_seq_one_letter_code
_entity_poly.pdbx_strand_id
1 'polypeptide(L)'
;RPAGRAPAPAPEPERPAPPTSTDILAAVERVEQQIEGRVPPAVTARVHRITGTVEEMVPRLDRLGGGSQQAHTVVATATSYLPEAVGAYLRLPRDFADRRVVAQGKTSLMLLCDQLDLLGVTLDKISDAVSRADAAALVAHGAFLAEKFRDSSIALDPGAGRGTPPPGPPSARGRRAAP
;
A
#
# COMPACT_ATOMS: atom_id res chain seq x y z
N ARG A 1 -54.52 13.58 -32.97
CA ARG A 1 -53.05 13.77 -33.04
C ARG A 1 -52.43 12.78 -32.08
N PRO A 2 -51.58 11.80 -32.50
CA PRO A 2 -50.84 10.96 -31.59
C PRO A 2 -49.67 11.73 -31.03
N ALA A 3 -49.51 11.71 -29.70
CA ALA A 3 -48.38 12.28 -28.98
C ALA A 3 -47.11 11.51 -29.33
N GLY A 4 -46.11 12.22 -29.86
CA GLY A 4 -44.80 11.67 -30.16
C GLY A 4 -44.10 11.22 -28.89
N ARG A 5 -43.81 9.93 -28.83
CA ARG A 5 -42.96 9.33 -27.81
C ARG A 5 -41.51 9.84 -28.02
N ALA A 6 -40.99 10.57 -27.07
CA ALA A 6 -39.60 10.99 -27.07
C ALA A 6 -38.67 9.76 -27.17
N PRO A 7 -37.60 9.79 -27.98
CA PRO A 7 -36.67 8.71 -28.05
C PRO A 7 -35.97 8.55 -26.69
N ALA A 8 -35.85 7.30 -26.23
CA ALA A 8 -35.08 6.96 -25.01
C ALA A 8 -33.65 7.43 -25.18
N PRO A 9 -32.98 7.97 -24.11
CA PRO A 9 -31.59 8.33 -24.17
C PRO A 9 -30.75 7.10 -24.54
N ALA A 10 -29.81 7.28 -25.47
CA ALA A 10 -28.89 6.24 -25.86
C ALA A 10 -28.11 5.79 -24.61
N PRO A 11 -27.79 4.49 -24.45
CA PRO A 11 -26.97 4.02 -23.33
C PRO A 11 -25.61 4.74 -23.35
N GLU A 12 -25.29 5.43 -22.27
CA GLU A 12 -23.94 5.97 -22.08
C GLU A 12 -22.92 4.84 -22.26
N PRO A 13 -21.80 5.08 -22.97
CA PRO A 13 -20.77 4.07 -23.10
C PRO A 13 -20.29 3.70 -21.70
N GLU A 14 -20.45 2.44 -21.34
CA GLU A 14 -19.97 1.89 -20.06
C GLU A 14 -18.49 2.22 -19.93
N ARG A 15 -18.12 3.02 -18.93
CA ARG A 15 -16.73 3.24 -18.60
C ARG A 15 -16.12 1.90 -18.24
N PRO A 16 -14.95 1.52 -18.83
CA PRO A 16 -14.30 0.27 -18.49
C PRO A 16 -14.11 0.21 -16.97
N ALA A 17 -14.43 -0.94 -16.39
CA ALA A 17 -14.23 -1.18 -14.96
C ALA A 17 -12.77 -0.95 -14.59
N PRO A 18 -12.48 -0.41 -13.39
CA PRO A 18 -11.10 -0.21 -12.94
C PRO A 18 -10.35 -1.56 -12.90
N PRO A 19 -9.07 -1.57 -13.28
CA PRO A 19 -8.28 -2.81 -13.27
C PRO A 19 -8.23 -3.41 -11.87
N THR A 20 -8.37 -4.72 -11.79
CA THR A 20 -8.24 -5.49 -10.55
C THR A 20 -6.77 -5.68 -10.17
N SER A 21 -6.51 -6.09 -8.92
CA SER A 21 -5.15 -6.47 -8.49
C SER A 21 -4.53 -7.54 -9.37
N THR A 22 -5.33 -8.50 -9.83
CA THR A 22 -4.89 -9.55 -10.76
C THR A 22 -4.50 -8.98 -12.13
N ASP A 23 -5.27 -8.02 -12.64
CA ASP A 23 -4.96 -7.36 -13.92
C ASP A 23 -3.66 -6.57 -13.85
N ILE A 24 -3.41 -5.90 -12.73
CA ILE A 24 -2.18 -5.13 -12.49
C ILE A 24 -0.97 -6.06 -12.46
N LEU A 25 -1.03 -7.14 -11.69
CA LEU A 25 0.05 -8.13 -11.60
C LEU A 25 0.31 -8.82 -12.95
N ALA A 26 -0.75 -9.16 -13.69
CA ALA A 26 -0.61 -9.71 -15.03
C ALA A 26 -0.01 -8.71 -16.04
N ALA A 27 -0.24 -7.40 -15.86
CA ALA A 27 0.39 -6.38 -16.68
C ALA A 27 1.88 -6.26 -16.40
N VAL A 28 2.27 -6.31 -15.13
CA VAL A 28 3.67 -6.32 -14.69
C VAL A 28 4.43 -7.53 -15.26
N GLU A 29 3.89 -8.73 -15.08
CA GLU A 29 4.48 -9.97 -15.60
C GLU A 29 4.67 -9.94 -17.13
N ARG A 30 3.69 -9.42 -17.85
CA ARG A 30 3.81 -9.26 -19.31
C ARG A 30 4.98 -8.36 -19.72
N VAL A 31 5.22 -7.26 -18.99
CA VAL A 31 6.34 -6.36 -19.28
C VAL A 31 7.66 -7.06 -19.00
N GLU A 32 7.79 -7.79 -17.91
CA GLU A 32 9.00 -8.54 -17.57
C GLU A 32 9.31 -9.60 -18.63
N GLN A 33 8.32 -10.38 -19.05
CA GLN A 33 8.46 -11.33 -20.16
C GLN A 33 8.84 -10.65 -21.48
N GLN A 34 8.28 -9.46 -21.75
CA GLN A 34 8.54 -8.72 -22.97
C GLN A 34 9.98 -8.23 -23.09
N ILE A 35 10.64 -7.88 -21.98
CA ILE A 35 12.02 -7.38 -21.96
C ILE A 35 13.07 -8.48 -21.88
N GLU A 36 12.70 -9.69 -21.53
CA GLU A 36 13.63 -10.81 -21.31
C GLU A 36 14.51 -11.05 -22.54
N GLY A 37 15.83 -10.93 -22.36
CA GLY A 37 16.82 -11.08 -23.42
C GLY A 37 16.78 -10.04 -24.56
N ARG A 38 15.90 -9.03 -24.47
CA ARG A 38 15.64 -8.06 -25.54
C ARG A 38 16.14 -6.66 -25.25
N VAL A 39 16.49 -6.36 -24.00
CA VAL A 39 16.93 -5.02 -23.55
C VAL A 39 18.29 -5.10 -22.85
N PRO A 40 19.05 -3.99 -22.78
CA PRO A 40 20.27 -3.95 -22.00
C PRO A 40 20.01 -4.15 -20.49
N PRO A 41 21.00 -4.66 -19.73
CA PRO A 41 20.87 -4.87 -18.28
C PRO A 41 20.44 -3.63 -17.49
N ALA A 42 20.85 -2.46 -17.96
CA ALA A 42 20.47 -1.18 -17.34
C ALA A 42 18.94 -0.90 -17.39
N VAL A 43 18.28 -1.34 -18.46
CA VAL A 43 16.81 -1.26 -18.60
C VAL A 43 16.15 -2.34 -17.74
N THR A 44 16.65 -3.57 -17.79
CA THR A 44 16.13 -4.68 -16.98
C THR A 44 16.11 -4.32 -15.48
N ALA A 45 17.21 -3.80 -14.96
CA ALA A 45 17.30 -3.42 -13.54
C ALA A 45 16.28 -2.35 -13.15
N ARG A 46 16.03 -1.37 -14.03
CA ARG A 46 15.04 -0.31 -13.80
C ARG A 46 13.61 -0.83 -13.83
N VAL A 47 13.31 -1.68 -14.82
CA VAL A 47 11.99 -2.31 -14.92
C VAL A 47 11.72 -3.14 -13.67
N HIS A 48 12.63 -4.02 -13.26
CA HIS A 48 12.45 -4.86 -12.07
C HIS A 48 12.27 -4.04 -10.78
N ARG A 49 12.94 -2.88 -10.66
CA ARG A 49 12.69 -1.98 -9.52
C ARG A 49 11.26 -1.43 -9.55
N ILE A 50 10.77 -1.01 -10.70
CA ILE A 50 9.41 -0.47 -10.86
C ILE A 50 8.38 -1.57 -10.59
N THR A 51 8.53 -2.75 -11.19
CA THR A 51 7.60 -3.86 -11.06
C THR A 51 7.54 -4.35 -9.60
N GLY A 52 8.69 -4.49 -8.94
CA GLY A 52 8.75 -4.86 -7.52
C GLY A 52 8.04 -3.85 -6.61
N THR A 53 8.20 -2.55 -6.86
CA THR A 53 7.47 -1.52 -6.10
C THR A 53 5.95 -1.60 -6.36
N VAL A 54 5.52 -1.84 -7.60
CA VAL A 54 4.10 -2.03 -7.93
C VAL A 54 3.54 -3.25 -7.21
N GLU A 55 4.23 -4.40 -7.25
CA GLU A 55 3.81 -5.63 -6.58
C GLU A 55 3.65 -5.44 -5.07
N GLU A 56 4.58 -4.73 -4.44
CA GLU A 56 4.49 -4.37 -3.02
C GLU A 56 3.29 -3.47 -2.71
N MET A 57 2.94 -2.58 -3.64
CA MET A 57 1.86 -1.61 -3.46
C MET A 57 0.47 -2.20 -3.73
N VAL A 58 0.33 -3.22 -4.58
CA VAL A 58 -0.96 -3.82 -4.97
C VAL A 58 -1.83 -4.19 -3.75
N PRO A 59 -1.33 -4.89 -2.70
CA PRO A 59 -2.15 -5.22 -1.54
C PRO A 59 -2.58 -4.00 -0.70
N ARG A 60 -1.97 -2.85 -0.93
CA ARG A 60 -2.21 -1.61 -0.19
C ARG A 60 -3.10 -0.62 -0.94
N LEU A 61 -3.42 -0.89 -2.22
CA LEU A 61 -4.21 0.01 -3.07
C LEU A 61 -5.58 0.34 -2.47
N ASP A 62 -6.26 -0.64 -1.87
CA ASP A 62 -7.57 -0.44 -1.24
C ASP A 62 -7.49 0.54 -0.05
N ARG A 63 -6.37 0.52 0.69
CA ARG A 63 -6.12 1.43 1.82
C ARG A 63 -5.77 2.84 1.38
N LEU A 64 -5.22 3.01 0.19
CA LEU A 64 -5.00 4.33 -0.40
C LEU A 64 -6.31 5.05 -0.78
N GLY A 65 -7.43 4.31 -0.79
CA GLY A 65 -8.69 4.78 -1.34
C GLY A 65 -8.70 4.66 -2.86
N GLY A 66 -9.62 3.85 -3.39
CA GLY A 66 -9.68 3.52 -4.83
C GLY A 66 -9.84 4.70 -5.80
N GLY A 67 -10.07 5.92 -5.29
CA GLY A 67 -10.11 7.16 -6.06
C GLY A 67 -8.94 8.11 -5.80
N SER A 68 -7.92 7.71 -5.02
CA SER A 68 -6.79 8.59 -4.75
C SER A 68 -5.87 8.73 -5.97
N GLN A 69 -5.24 9.90 -6.10
CA GLN A 69 -4.27 10.16 -7.16
C GLN A 69 -3.08 9.20 -7.08
N GLN A 70 -2.68 8.79 -5.88
CA GLN A 70 -1.60 7.85 -5.65
C GLN A 70 -1.96 6.45 -6.18
N ALA A 71 -3.13 5.92 -5.82
CA ALA A 71 -3.60 4.64 -6.34
C ALA A 71 -3.71 4.66 -7.87
N HIS A 72 -4.27 5.73 -8.43
CA HIS A 72 -4.34 5.90 -9.88
C HIS A 72 -2.95 5.89 -10.53
N THR A 73 -1.96 6.58 -9.96
CA THR A 73 -0.59 6.63 -10.49
C THR A 73 0.06 5.25 -10.49
N VAL A 74 -0.09 4.45 -9.41
CA VAL A 74 0.44 3.08 -9.34
C VAL A 74 -0.18 2.21 -10.43
N VAL A 75 -1.51 2.23 -10.54
CA VAL A 75 -2.25 1.45 -11.55
C VAL A 75 -1.85 1.87 -12.96
N ALA A 76 -1.85 3.17 -13.27
CA ALA A 76 -1.49 3.68 -14.58
C ALA A 76 -0.03 3.38 -14.95
N THR A 77 0.88 3.38 -13.97
CA THR A 77 2.28 3.00 -14.21
C THR A 77 2.37 1.55 -14.68
N ALA A 78 1.69 0.62 -14.01
CA ALA A 78 1.73 -0.79 -14.35
C ALA A 78 1.01 -1.14 -15.64
N THR A 79 -0.13 -0.52 -15.91
CA THR A 79 -1.03 -0.89 -17.01
C THR A 79 -0.84 -0.07 -18.28
N SER A 80 -0.22 1.11 -18.19
CA SER A 80 -0.08 2.04 -19.32
C SER A 80 1.36 2.55 -19.48
N TYR A 81 1.89 3.32 -18.53
CA TYR A 81 3.13 4.07 -18.72
C TYR A 81 4.35 3.17 -18.95
N LEU A 82 4.52 2.13 -18.11
CA LEU A 82 5.63 1.20 -18.23
C LEU A 82 5.54 0.36 -19.51
N PRO A 83 4.40 -0.28 -19.83
CA PRO A 83 4.24 -1.02 -21.11
C PRO A 83 4.45 -0.15 -22.34
N GLU A 84 3.95 1.09 -22.34
CA GLU A 84 4.09 2.01 -23.47
C GLU A 84 5.54 2.43 -23.70
N ALA A 85 6.26 2.81 -22.62
CA ALA A 85 7.66 3.21 -22.69
C ALA A 85 8.55 2.07 -23.22
N VAL A 86 8.41 0.88 -22.65
CA VAL A 86 9.14 -0.32 -23.07
C VAL A 86 8.76 -0.72 -24.50
N GLY A 87 7.47 -0.75 -24.82
CA GLY A 87 6.98 -1.09 -26.15
C GLY A 87 7.46 -0.11 -27.24
N ALA A 88 7.53 1.18 -26.94
CA ALA A 88 8.05 2.19 -27.86
C ALA A 88 9.52 1.92 -28.21
N TYR A 89 10.35 1.62 -27.19
CA TYR A 89 11.76 1.27 -27.40
C TYR A 89 11.94 -0.03 -28.18
N LEU A 90 11.18 -1.08 -27.85
CA LEU A 90 11.29 -2.39 -28.48
C LEU A 90 10.84 -2.41 -29.97
N ARG A 91 10.07 -1.42 -30.41
CA ARG A 91 9.71 -1.24 -31.84
C ARG A 91 10.85 -0.71 -32.68
N LEU A 92 11.88 -0.14 -32.08
CA LEU A 92 13.02 0.41 -32.78
C LEU A 92 14.06 -0.68 -33.10
N PRO A 93 14.76 -0.61 -34.23
CA PRO A 93 15.94 -1.42 -34.46
C PRO A 93 16.99 -1.16 -33.40
N ARG A 94 17.60 -2.21 -32.85
CA ARG A 94 18.48 -2.10 -31.67
C ARG A 94 19.66 -1.17 -31.88
N ASP A 95 20.35 -1.29 -33.01
CA ASP A 95 21.48 -0.40 -33.36
C ASP A 95 21.06 1.06 -33.46
N PHE A 96 19.84 1.33 -33.92
CA PHE A 96 19.30 2.67 -33.97
C PHE A 96 19.01 3.19 -32.56
N ALA A 97 18.29 2.40 -31.77
CA ALA A 97 17.86 2.80 -30.41
C ALA A 97 19.06 3.06 -29.48
N ASP A 98 20.12 2.27 -29.59
CA ASP A 98 21.25 2.31 -28.69
C ASP A 98 22.33 3.32 -29.09
N ARG A 99 22.44 3.65 -30.37
CA ARG A 99 23.58 4.44 -30.91
C ARG A 99 23.20 5.75 -31.56
N ARG A 100 21.96 5.91 -32.06
CA ARG A 100 21.54 7.14 -32.73
C ARG A 100 20.98 8.17 -31.76
N VAL A 101 21.56 9.35 -31.78
CA VAL A 101 21.01 10.49 -31.06
C VAL A 101 19.73 10.94 -31.75
N VAL A 102 18.62 11.00 -31.01
CA VAL A 102 17.30 11.35 -31.54
C VAL A 102 16.76 12.67 -30.99
N ALA A 103 17.06 13.00 -29.73
CA ALA A 103 16.60 14.25 -29.12
C ALA A 103 17.53 14.68 -27.98
N GLN A 104 17.76 15.99 -27.83
CA GLN A 104 18.49 16.59 -26.70
C GLN A 104 19.88 15.94 -26.44
N GLY A 105 20.56 15.49 -27.48
CA GLY A 105 21.84 14.80 -27.36
C GLY A 105 21.76 13.38 -26.81
N LYS A 106 20.55 12.80 -26.68
CA LYS A 106 20.31 11.46 -26.12
C LYS A 106 19.87 10.45 -27.18
N THR A 107 20.27 9.21 -26.97
CA THR A 107 19.74 8.06 -27.73
C THR A 107 18.37 7.63 -27.18
N SER A 108 17.64 6.81 -27.95
CA SER A 108 16.36 6.26 -27.46
C SER A 108 16.53 5.41 -26.20
N LEU A 109 17.66 4.70 -26.07
CA LEU A 109 17.99 3.98 -24.83
C LEU A 109 18.14 4.91 -23.63
N MET A 110 18.85 6.03 -23.80
CA MET A 110 19.01 7.02 -22.72
C MET A 110 17.68 7.64 -22.33
N LEU A 111 16.84 7.97 -23.31
CA LEU A 111 15.51 8.53 -23.06
C LEU A 111 14.61 7.52 -22.33
N LEU A 112 14.66 6.24 -22.71
CA LEU A 112 13.94 5.19 -21.99
C LEU A 112 14.42 5.09 -20.54
N CYS A 113 15.73 5.09 -20.29
CA CYS A 113 16.27 5.07 -18.93
C CYS A 113 15.79 6.27 -18.09
N ASP A 114 15.79 7.48 -18.67
CA ASP A 114 15.25 8.66 -17.99
C ASP A 114 13.76 8.52 -17.62
N GLN A 115 12.95 7.99 -18.54
CA GLN A 115 11.52 7.73 -18.29
C GLN A 115 11.32 6.69 -17.19
N LEU A 116 12.07 5.59 -17.23
CA LEU A 116 12.01 4.56 -16.19
C LEU A 116 12.47 5.08 -14.82
N ASP A 117 13.51 5.91 -14.78
CA ASP A 117 13.97 6.55 -13.55
C ASP A 117 12.90 7.49 -12.98
N LEU A 118 12.20 8.26 -13.83
CA LEU A 118 11.10 9.11 -13.41
C LEU A 118 9.93 8.30 -12.82
N LEU A 119 9.53 7.20 -13.48
CA LEU A 119 8.49 6.31 -12.98
C LEU A 119 8.89 5.68 -11.64
N GLY A 120 10.13 5.18 -11.54
CA GLY A 120 10.66 4.59 -10.32
C GLY A 120 10.66 5.57 -9.14
N VAL A 121 11.23 6.77 -9.32
CA VAL A 121 11.24 7.81 -8.27
C VAL A 121 9.82 8.23 -7.85
N THR A 122 8.89 8.26 -8.80
CA THR A 122 7.49 8.60 -8.49
C THR A 122 6.84 7.53 -7.63
N LEU A 123 7.03 6.26 -7.96
CA LEU A 123 6.52 5.13 -7.19
C LEU A 123 7.18 5.03 -5.80
N ASP A 124 8.50 5.23 -5.72
CA ASP A 124 9.23 5.22 -4.45
C ASP A 124 8.65 6.28 -3.48
N LYS A 125 8.36 7.49 -3.98
CA LYS A 125 7.72 8.55 -3.17
C LYS A 125 6.33 8.15 -2.66
N ILE A 126 5.54 7.47 -3.50
CA ILE A 126 4.20 6.98 -3.10
C ILE A 126 4.34 5.87 -2.05
N SER A 127 5.22 4.89 -2.27
CA SER A 127 5.49 3.80 -1.32
C SER A 127 5.97 4.33 0.03
N ASP A 128 6.88 5.29 0.04
CA ASP A 128 7.36 5.97 1.24
C ASP A 128 6.25 6.69 2.01
N ALA A 129 5.36 7.39 1.29
CA ALA A 129 4.24 8.10 1.92
C ALA A 129 3.26 7.14 2.58
N VAL A 130 2.95 6.01 1.92
CA VAL A 130 2.10 4.95 2.47
C VAL A 130 2.73 4.30 3.68
N SER A 131 4.01 3.97 3.61
CA SER A 131 4.75 3.35 4.72
C SER A 131 4.82 4.26 5.95
N ARG A 132 4.98 5.58 5.75
CA ARG A 132 4.93 6.56 6.86
C ARG A 132 3.54 6.66 7.48
N ALA A 133 2.48 6.61 6.67
CA ALA A 133 1.11 6.61 7.18
C ALA A 133 0.82 5.33 7.99
N ASP A 134 1.25 4.17 7.52
CA ASP A 134 1.13 2.89 8.24
C ASP A 134 1.90 2.93 9.57
N ALA A 135 3.13 3.47 9.57
CA ALA A 135 3.93 3.62 10.79
C ALA A 135 3.28 4.59 11.80
N ALA A 136 2.73 5.70 11.34
CA ALA A 136 2.01 6.64 12.20
C ALA A 136 0.77 6.00 12.83
N ALA A 137 0.02 5.20 12.07
CA ALA A 137 -1.13 4.45 12.59
C ALA A 137 -0.70 3.44 13.68
N LEU A 138 0.43 2.75 13.48
CA LEU A 138 0.99 1.82 14.47
C LEU A 138 1.37 2.53 15.78
N VAL A 139 2.01 3.71 15.68
CA VAL A 139 2.36 4.53 16.86
C VAL A 139 1.11 4.98 17.62
N ALA A 140 0.10 5.47 16.90
CA ALA A 140 -1.16 5.89 17.52
C ALA A 140 -1.88 4.72 18.22
N HIS A 141 -1.89 3.54 17.59
CA HIS A 141 -2.47 2.34 18.19
C HIS A 141 -1.70 1.89 19.44
N GLY A 142 -0.36 1.94 19.42
CA GLY A 142 0.48 1.65 20.58
C GLY A 142 0.21 2.59 21.76
N ALA A 143 0.07 3.89 21.50
CA ALA A 143 -0.28 4.88 22.52
C ALA A 143 -1.67 4.60 23.14
N PHE A 144 -2.66 4.28 22.31
CA PHE A 144 -4.00 3.90 22.78
C PHE A 144 -3.98 2.65 23.67
N LEU A 145 -3.24 1.61 23.28
CA LEU A 145 -3.09 0.39 24.09
C LEU A 145 -2.41 0.68 25.42
N ALA A 146 -1.35 1.48 25.42
CA ALA A 146 -0.63 1.86 26.64
C ALA A 146 -1.53 2.61 27.63
N GLU A 147 -2.40 3.51 27.12
CA GLU A 147 -3.38 4.22 27.94
C GLU A 147 -4.45 3.26 28.50
N LYS A 148 -5.05 2.43 27.64
CA LYS A 148 -6.08 1.47 28.04
C LYS A 148 -5.60 0.47 29.07
N PHE A 149 -4.38 -0.05 28.94
CA PHE A 149 -3.82 -0.99 29.91
C PHE A 149 -3.40 -0.30 31.23
N ARG A 150 -3.02 0.97 31.21
CA ARG A 150 -2.78 1.76 32.42
C ARG A 150 -4.04 1.93 33.21
N ASP A 151 -5.15 2.26 32.56
CA ASP A 151 -6.45 2.40 33.19
C ASP A 151 -6.98 1.07 33.73
N SER A 152 -6.73 -0.04 33.02
CA SER A 152 -7.11 -1.39 33.48
C SER A 152 -6.30 -1.87 34.68
N SER A 153 -5.03 -1.47 34.81
CA SER A 153 -4.18 -1.82 35.97
C SER A 153 -4.58 -1.04 37.21
N ILE A 154 -5.14 0.16 37.07
CA ILE A 154 -5.75 0.93 38.20
C ILE A 154 -7.04 0.26 38.66
N ALA A 155 -7.81 -0.37 37.79
CA ALA A 155 -9.04 -1.10 38.12
C ALA A 155 -8.80 -2.46 38.81
N LEU A 156 -7.57 -2.97 38.76
CA LEU A 156 -7.12 -4.19 39.43
C LEU A 156 -6.40 -3.84 40.76
N ASP A 157 -6.98 -2.96 41.59
CA ASP A 157 -6.50 -2.70 42.93
C ASP A 157 -6.62 -3.98 43.79
N PRO A 158 -5.48 -4.59 44.23
CA PRO A 158 -5.52 -5.76 45.09
C PRO A 158 -5.87 -5.44 46.55
N GLY A 159 -6.42 -4.23 46.81
CA GLY A 159 -6.76 -3.73 48.14
C GLY A 159 -8.10 -4.18 48.72
N ALA A 160 -8.97 -4.83 47.95
CA ALA A 160 -10.32 -5.25 48.42
C ALA A 160 -10.35 -6.61 49.15
N GLY A 161 -9.20 -7.16 49.52
CA GLY A 161 -9.07 -8.47 50.16
C GLY A 161 -8.48 -8.50 51.58
N ARG A 162 -8.39 -7.37 52.28
CA ARG A 162 -8.08 -7.44 53.73
C ARG A 162 -9.38 -7.62 54.50
N GLY A 163 -9.81 -8.87 54.55
CA GLY A 163 -10.81 -9.32 55.47
C GLY A 163 -10.37 -8.98 56.90
N THR A 164 -11.19 -8.24 57.59
CA THR A 164 -11.12 -8.03 59.04
C THR A 164 -11.01 -9.38 59.72
N PRO A 165 -10.01 -9.63 60.57
CA PRO A 165 -9.96 -10.90 61.32
C PRO A 165 -11.16 -11.01 62.23
N PRO A 166 -11.79 -12.21 62.41
CA PRO A 166 -12.92 -12.39 63.28
C PRO A 166 -12.54 -12.11 64.74
N PRO A 167 -13.46 -11.52 65.56
CA PRO A 167 -13.18 -11.27 66.97
C PRO A 167 -12.92 -12.61 67.70
N GLY A 168 -11.82 -12.66 68.43
CA GLY A 168 -11.41 -13.79 69.24
C GLY A 168 -12.43 -14.10 70.36
N PRO A 169 -12.50 -15.36 70.84
CA PRO A 169 -13.45 -15.77 71.89
C PRO A 169 -13.18 -15.07 73.21
N PRO A 170 -14.23 -14.82 74.01
CA PRO A 170 -14.08 -14.09 75.33
C PRO A 170 -13.28 -14.95 76.30
N SER A 171 -12.23 -14.36 76.91
CA SER A 171 -11.48 -14.93 78.01
C SER A 171 -12.36 -15.21 79.23
N ALA A 172 -12.49 -16.48 79.57
CA ALA A 172 -13.05 -16.93 80.84
C ALA A 172 -12.13 -16.56 81.98
N ARG A 173 -12.44 -15.51 82.73
CA ARG A 173 -11.77 -15.21 83.97
C ARG A 173 -12.22 -16.21 85.02
N GLY A 174 -11.23 -16.92 85.56
CA GLY A 174 -11.35 -17.88 86.64
C GLY A 174 -11.93 -17.24 87.89
N ARG A 175 -12.86 -17.94 88.49
CA ARG A 175 -13.30 -17.71 89.85
C ARG A 175 -12.25 -18.25 90.83
N ARG A 176 -11.67 -17.36 91.60
CA ARG A 176 -10.99 -17.73 92.84
C ARG A 176 -12.04 -18.03 93.89
N ALA A 177 -11.93 -19.16 94.47
CA ALA A 177 -12.52 -19.48 95.75
C ALA A 177 -11.41 -19.54 96.79
N ALA A 178 -11.66 -18.85 97.92
CA ALA A 178 -10.98 -18.98 99.20
C ALA A 178 -12.03 -19.22 100.23
N PRO A 179 -11.69 -19.60 101.42
CA PRO A 179 -10.51 -20.05 102.13
C PRO A 179 -10.48 -21.53 102.42
#